data_8ed01a4c6176f7357fdbe49c9148fabd
#
_entry.id   8ed01a4c6176f7357fdbe49c9148fabd
#
_cell.length_a   1.000
_cell.length_b   1.000
_cell.length_c   1.000
_cell.angle_alpha   90.00
_cell.angle_beta   90.00
_cell.angle_gamma   90.00
#
_symmetry.space_group_name_H-M   'P 1'
#
loop_
_entity.id
_entity.type
_entity.pdbx_description
1 polymer ?
#
loop_
_entity_poly.entity_id
_entity_poly.type
_entity_poly.pdbx_seq_one_letter_code
_entity_poly.pdbx_strand_id
1 'polypeptide(L)'
;YGPDIQNCAHHNHSPVANLHLIPDDGPRLNAGVEPLQIQQAGVSLAFVPEDRLGMGLVGGMDMVHNMMLKTYKDHPGPLVDRKPPRKLAEQLIDELEIVTPGITTPVRRLSGGNVQKVLVGREIALHPAVLLAAYPVRGLDINSSYTIYRLFNEQKMKGVAVVMVGEDLDMLVELCDRILILCGGKVSGIVDGRTATKEQLGLYMTQLGGGQAQEKEEVAV
;
A
#
# COMPACT_ATOMS: atom_id res chain seq x y z
N TYR A 1 21.72 -14.42 32.07
CA TYR A 1 20.31 -13.96 32.01
C TYR A 1 20.31 -12.79 31.06
N GLY A 2 19.94 -13.03 29.79
CA GLY A 2 19.77 -12.02 28.77
C GLY A 2 18.38 -11.38 28.89
N PRO A 3 18.19 -10.17 28.37
CA PRO A 3 16.89 -9.49 28.43
C PRO A 3 15.83 -10.27 27.64
N ASP A 4 14.66 -10.34 28.23
CA ASP A 4 13.48 -11.09 27.80
C ASP A 4 13.10 -10.83 26.32
N ILE A 5 13.37 -11.82 25.48
CA ILE A 5 12.93 -11.88 24.07
C ILE A 5 11.38 -11.91 23.99
N GLN A 6 10.69 -12.28 25.07
CA GLN A 6 9.23 -12.36 25.14
C GLN A 6 8.51 -11.00 25.13
N ASN A 7 9.20 -9.91 25.46
CA ASN A 7 8.53 -8.58 25.53
C ASN A 7 8.40 -7.88 24.18
N CYS A 8 9.16 -8.28 23.16
CA CYS A 8 8.96 -7.76 21.80
C CYS A 8 7.83 -8.46 21.04
N ALA A 9 7.53 -9.73 21.39
CA ALA A 9 6.52 -10.54 20.67
C ALA A 9 5.07 -10.24 21.08
N HIS A 10 4.84 -9.64 22.24
CA HIS A 10 3.48 -9.46 22.78
C HIS A 10 2.87 -8.06 22.62
N HIS A 11 3.65 -7.05 22.23
CA HIS A 11 3.11 -5.67 22.14
C HIS A 11 3.44 -4.88 20.89
N ASN A 12 4.20 -5.42 19.93
CA ASN A 12 4.48 -4.67 18.69
C ASN A 12 4.63 -5.63 17.51
N HIS A 13 3.58 -5.79 16.72
CA HIS A 13 3.76 -6.11 15.31
C HIS A 13 4.57 -4.96 14.71
N SER A 14 5.88 -5.13 14.57
CA SER A 14 6.72 -4.12 13.93
C SER A 14 6.37 -4.10 12.44
N PRO A 15 5.73 -3.05 11.93
CA PRO A 15 5.39 -2.98 10.52
C PRO A 15 6.68 -2.89 9.70
N VAL A 16 6.77 -3.69 8.68
CA VAL A 16 7.80 -3.57 7.65
C VAL A 16 7.23 -2.69 6.55
N ALA A 17 7.89 -1.58 6.28
CA ALA A 17 7.46 -0.65 5.25
C ALA A 17 8.37 -0.75 4.03
N ASN A 18 7.80 -0.92 2.86
CA ASN A 18 8.52 -0.75 1.62
C ASN A 18 8.52 0.73 1.22
N LEU A 19 9.70 1.31 1.11
CA LEU A 19 9.87 2.66 0.59
C LEU A 19 10.52 2.57 -0.79
N HIS A 20 9.70 2.62 -1.83
CA HIS A 20 10.20 2.85 -3.18
C HIS A 20 10.53 4.34 -3.32
N LEU A 21 11.83 4.68 -3.34
CA LEU A 21 12.23 6.08 -3.51
C LEU A 21 11.96 6.53 -4.95
N ILE A 22 11.38 7.71 -5.05
CA ILE A 22 11.33 8.49 -6.29
C ILE A 22 12.77 8.65 -6.83
N PRO A 23 13.01 8.60 -8.15
CA PRO A 23 14.31 8.90 -8.73
C PRO A 23 14.91 10.17 -8.15
N ASP A 24 16.24 10.26 -8.03
CA ASP A 24 17.00 11.25 -7.27
C ASP A 24 16.77 12.72 -7.68
N ASP A 25 16.06 12.96 -8.75
CA ASP A 25 15.71 14.24 -9.38
C ASP A 25 14.29 14.75 -9.05
N GLY A 26 13.53 14.01 -8.22
CA GLY A 26 12.22 14.44 -7.72
C GLY A 26 12.30 15.35 -6.48
N PRO A 27 11.22 16.08 -6.15
CA PRO A 27 11.20 16.92 -4.95
C PRO A 27 11.39 16.06 -3.70
N ARG A 28 12.45 16.34 -2.93
CA ARG A 28 12.74 15.64 -1.67
C ARG A 28 11.65 15.97 -0.65
N LEU A 29 10.86 14.97 -0.27
CA LEU A 29 9.91 15.10 0.83
C LEU A 29 10.68 15.11 2.15
N ASN A 30 10.77 16.27 2.78
CA ASN A 30 11.34 16.38 4.12
C ASN A 30 10.42 15.72 5.14
N ALA A 31 11.00 15.02 6.13
CA ALA A 31 10.27 14.47 7.26
C ALA A 31 9.49 15.61 7.96
N GLY A 32 8.16 15.48 8.04
CA GLY A 32 7.28 16.47 8.68
C GLY A 32 6.37 17.24 7.71
N VAL A 33 6.33 16.88 6.43
CA VAL A 33 5.38 17.50 5.48
C VAL A 33 3.96 16.94 5.73
N GLU A 34 3.02 17.81 6.01
CA GLU A 34 1.61 17.48 6.20
C GLU A 34 1.00 16.93 4.89
N PRO A 35 0.05 15.97 4.93
CA PRO A 35 -0.61 15.41 3.74
C PRO A 35 -1.21 16.48 2.81
N LEU A 36 -1.73 17.56 3.38
CA LEU A 36 -2.24 18.72 2.62
C LEU A 36 -1.14 19.45 1.83
N GLN A 37 0.06 19.53 2.36
CA GLN A 37 1.22 20.15 1.68
C GLN A 37 1.67 19.28 0.51
N ILE A 38 1.60 17.96 0.64
CA ILE A 38 1.90 17.01 -0.45
C ILE A 38 0.92 17.22 -1.61
N GLN A 39 -0.37 17.33 -1.31
CA GLN A 39 -1.40 17.64 -2.31
C GLN A 39 -1.20 19.02 -2.95
N GLN A 40 -0.87 20.04 -2.15
CA GLN A 40 -0.58 21.40 -2.64
C GLN A 40 0.67 21.47 -3.51
N ALA A 41 1.64 20.57 -3.29
CA ALA A 41 2.81 20.39 -4.15
C ALA A 41 2.48 19.66 -5.48
N GLY A 42 1.20 19.31 -5.72
CA GLY A 42 0.77 18.64 -6.95
C GLY A 42 1.03 17.13 -6.97
N VAL A 43 1.40 16.52 -5.84
CA VAL A 43 1.60 15.07 -5.74
C VAL A 43 0.27 14.39 -5.48
N SER A 44 -0.21 13.61 -6.45
CA SER A 44 -1.41 12.81 -6.30
C SER A 44 -1.12 11.57 -5.45
N LEU A 45 -1.84 11.45 -4.33
CA LEU A 45 -1.69 10.36 -3.37
C LEU A 45 -2.95 9.48 -3.35
N ALA A 46 -2.77 8.17 -3.50
CA ALA A 46 -3.79 7.17 -3.23
C ALA A 46 -3.46 6.38 -1.97
N PHE A 47 -4.48 5.96 -1.24
CA PHE A 47 -4.33 5.23 0.01
C PHE A 47 -5.25 4.02 0.10
N VAL A 48 -4.65 2.86 0.32
CA VAL A 48 -5.33 1.59 0.57
C VAL A 48 -5.15 1.26 2.06
N PRO A 49 -6.14 1.55 2.93
CA PRO A 49 -6.08 1.24 4.34
C PRO A 49 -6.28 -0.25 4.63
N GLU A 50 -5.86 -0.69 5.81
CA GLU A 50 -6.13 -2.05 6.31
C GLU A 50 -7.63 -2.30 6.49
N ASP A 51 -8.34 -1.35 7.12
CA ASP A 51 -9.80 -1.42 7.27
C ASP A 51 -10.50 -1.01 5.98
N ARG A 52 -10.86 -2.02 5.18
CA ARG A 52 -11.46 -1.85 3.86
C ARG A 52 -12.81 -1.16 3.88
N LEU A 53 -13.65 -1.48 4.86
CA LEU A 53 -15.05 -1.04 4.93
C LEU A 53 -15.29 0.09 5.96
N GLY A 54 -14.35 0.31 6.90
CA GLY A 54 -14.43 1.42 7.85
C GLY A 54 -13.74 2.68 7.34
N MET A 55 -12.61 2.53 6.61
CA MET A 55 -11.80 3.65 6.12
C MET A 55 -11.70 3.70 4.60
N GLY A 56 -11.70 2.55 3.93
CA GLY A 56 -11.48 2.47 2.48
C GLY A 56 -12.74 2.74 1.67
N LEU A 57 -13.75 1.93 1.86
CA LEU A 57 -15.02 1.96 1.13
C LEU A 57 -16.19 2.17 2.09
N VAL A 58 -17.27 2.73 1.59
CA VAL A 58 -18.54 2.80 2.34
C VAL A 58 -19.32 1.50 2.10
N GLY A 59 -19.31 0.59 3.08
CA GLY A 59 -19.84 -0.77 2.94
C GLY A 59 -21.32 -0.84 2.55
N GLY A 60 -22.14 0.13 2.95
CA GLY A 60 -23.55 0.21 2.60
C GLY A 60 -23.85 0.72 1.18
N MET A 61 -22.87 1.33 0.52
CA MET A 61 -22.95 1.81 -0.84
C MET A 61 -22.56 0.73 -1.85
N ASP A 62 -23.07 0.83 -3.06
CA ASP A 62 -22.67 -0.01 -4.19
C ASP A 62 -21.31 0.45 -4.79
N MET A 63 -20.86 -0.28 -5.83
CA MET A 63 -19.60 0.03 -6.49
C MET A 63 -19.62 1.42 -7.14
N VAL A 64 -20.71 1.77 -7.84
CA VAL A 64 -20.82 3.05 -8.54
C VAL A 64 -20.69 4.24 -7.59
N HIS A 65 -21.39 4.19 -6.46
CA HIS A 65 -21.32 5.25 -5.46
C HIS A 65 -19.93 5.31 -4.79
N ASN A 66 -19.28 4.16 -4.54
CA ASN A 66 -17.93 4.14 -4.02
C ASN A 66 -16.89 4.72 -5.00
N MET A 67 -17.02 4.47 -6.30
CA MET A 67 -16.17 5.12 -7.33
C MET A 67 -16.40 6.63 -7.35
N MET A 68 -17.66 7.06 -7.24
CA MET A 68 -18.04 8.46 -7.28
C MET A 68 -17.47 9.29 -6.10
N LEU A 69 -17.24 8.70 -4.93
CA LEU A 69 -16.74 9.42 -3.74
C LEU A 69 -15.43 10.18 -3.98
N LYS A 70 -14.61 9.75 -4.91
CA LYS A 70 -13.32 10.40 -5.22
C LYS A 70 -13.45 11.44 -6.35
N THR A 71 -14.45 11.34 -7.21
CA THR A 71 -14.54 12.11 -8.47
C THR A 71 -15.78 13.01 -8.56
N TYR A 72 -16.62 13.07 -7.52
CA TYR A 72 -17.89 13.83 -7.59
C TYR A 72 -17.69 15.34 -7.77
N LYS A 73 -16.51 15.88 -7.46
CA LYS A 73 -16.17 17.30 -7.64
C LYS A 73 -15.60 17.64 -9.02
N ASP A 74 -15.25 16.63 -9.81
CA ASP A 74 -14.56 16.85 -11.09
C ASP A 74 -15.52 17.33 -12.20
N HIS A 75 -16.83 17.25 -11.95
CA HIS A 75 -17.85 17.70 -12.90
C HIS A 75 -18.29 19.15 -12.61
N PRO A 76 -18.21 20.06 -13.58
CA PRO A 76 -18.52 21.50 -13.41
C PRO A 76 -20.01 21.85 -13.39
N GLY A 77 -20.89 20.93 -13.00
CA GLY A 77 -22.34 21.15 -13.00
C GLY A 77 -22.99 21.00 -11.62
N PRO A 78 -24.23 21.49 -11.44
CA PRO A 78 -24.98 21.33 -10.19
C PRO A 78 -25.46 19.90 -9.94
N LEU A 79 -25.40 19.04 -10.97
CA LEU A 79 -25.83 17.65 -10.91
C LEU A 79 -24.59 16.72 -11.01
N VAL A 80 -24.59 15.69 -10.21
CA VAL A 80 -23.50 14.68 -10.22
C VAL A 80 -23.65 13.77 -11.44
N ASP A 81 -22.62 13.71 -12.28
CA ASP A 81 -22.57 12.75 -13.39
C ASP A 81 -22.22 11.35 -12.89
N ARG A 82 -23.12 10.39 -13.10
CA ARG A 82 -22.92 8.99 -12.71
C ARG A 82 -22.37 8.10 -13.82
N LYS A 83 -22.22 8.63 -15.04
CA LYS A 83 -21.75 7.83 -16.18
C LYS A 83 -20.28 7.39 -16.02
N PRO A 84 -19.33 8.30 -15.72
CA PRO A 84 -17.93 7.90 -15.55
C PRO A 84 -17.72 6.89 -14.40
N PRO A 85 -18.27 7.09 -13.17
CA PRO A 85 -18.14 6.09 -12.09
C PRO A 85 -18.77 4.74 -12.43
N ARG A 86 -19.89 4.74 -13.17
CA ARG A 86 -20.53 3.50 -13.63
C ARG A 86 -19.62 2.74 -14.59
N LYS A 87 -19.08 3.44 -15.61
CA LYS A 87 -18.17 2.85 -16.57
C LYS A 87 -16.92 2.28 -15.88
N LEU A 88 -16.37 3.01 -14.91
CA LEU A 88 -15.23 2.54 -14.12
C LEU A 88 -15.60 1.27 -13.33
N ALA A 89 -16.77 1.23 -12.68
CA ALA A 89 -17.19 0.04 -11.93
C ALA A 89 -17.34 -1.19 -12.84
N GLU A 90 -17.91 -1.02 -14.04
CA GLU A 90 -18.04 -2.08 -15.05
C GLU A 90 -16.65 -2.55 -15.53
N GLN A 91 -15.74 -1.63 -15.84
CA GLN A 91 -14.37 -1.96 -16.22
C GLN A 91 -13.62 -2.74 -15.14
N LEU A 92 -13.72 -2.31 -13.88
CA LEU A 92 -13.02 -3.00 -12.77
C LEU A 92 -13.57 -4.42 -12.52
N ILE A 93 -14.88 -4.66 -12.77
CA ILE A 93 -15.45 -6.01 -12.70
C ILE A 93 -14.75 -6.91 -13.72
N ASP A 94 -14.63 -6.46 -14.95
CA ASP A 94 -14.05 -7.24 -16.03
C ASP A 94 -12.52 -7.42 -15.87
N GLU A 95 -11.80 -6.32 -15.60
CA GLU A 95 -10.33 -6.34 -15.52
C GLU A 95 -9.78 -7.08 -14.30
N LEU A 96 -10.49 -7.00 -13.16
CA LEU A 96 -10.07 -7.60 -11.90
C LEU A 96 -10.84 -8.88 -11.56
N GLU A 97 -11.71 -9.34 -12.46
CA GLU A 97 -12.53 -10.53 -12.26
C GLU A 97 -13.28 -10.47 -10.91
N ILE A 98 -13.97 -9.35 -10.65
CA ILE A 98 -14.70 -9.15 -9.40
C ILE A 98 -15.99 -9.95 -9.45
N VAL A 99 -16.11 -10.92 -8.55
CA VAL A 99 -17.33 -11.72 -8.43
C VAL A 99 -18.40 -10.94 -7.67
N THR A 100 -19.43 -10.50 -8.38
CA THR A 100 -20.53 -9.68 -7.86
C THR A 100 -21.83 -10.00 -8.60
N PRO A 101 -23.01 -9.92 -7.94
CA PRO A 101 -24.32 -9.97 -8.65
C PRO A 101 -24.53 -8.79 -9.61
N GLY A 102 -23.81 -7.67 -9.41
CA GLY A 102 -23.88 -6.49 -10.27
C GLY A 102 -23.32 -5.23 -9.59
N ILE A 103 -23.12 -4.17 -10.38
CA ILE A 103 -22.53 -2.90 -9.94
C ILE A 103 -23.34 -2.17 -8.85
N THR A 104 -24.62 -2.50 -8.70
CA THR A 104 -25.53 -1.92 -7.70
C THR A 104 -25.56 -2.70 -6.39
N THR A 105 -24.77 -3.77 -6.28
CA THR A 105 -24.65 -4.55 -5.05
C THR A 105 -23.86 -3.79 -4.00
N PRO A 106 -24.37 -3.60 -2.76
CA PRO A 106 -23.59 -3.01 -1.68
C PRO A 106 -22.27 -3.77 -1.45
N VAL A 107 -21.14 -3.04 -1.41
CA VAL A 107 -19.81 -3.67 -1.37
C VAL A 107 -19.58 -4.55 -0.14
N ARG A 108 -20.28 -4.32 0.97
CA ARG A 108 -20.24 -5.19 2.17
C ARG A 108 -20.76 -6.62 1.93
N ARG A 109 -21.46 -6.86 0.80
CA ARG A 109 -21.97 -8.20 0.43
C ARG A 109 -20.96 -9.00 -0.40
N LEU A 110 -19.88 -8.39 -0.81
CA LEU A 110 -18.79 -9.04 -1.55
C LEU A 110 -17.88 -9.80 -0.59
N SER A 111 -17.15 -10.80 -1.11
CA SER A 111 -16.08 -11.45 -0.36
C SER A 111 -14.94 -10.46 -0.06
N GLY A 112 -14.13 -10.74 0.96
CA GLY A 112 -13.00 -9.88 1.34
C GLY A 112 -12.03 -9.59 0.18
N GLY A 113 -11.75 -10.59 -0.66
CA GLY A 113 -10.93 -10.43 -1.86
C GLY A 113 -11.56 -9.50 -2.88
N ASN A 114 -12.86 -9.62 -3.14
CA ASN A 114 -13.57 -8.74 -4.06
C ASN A 114 -13.68 -7.30 -3.52
N VAL A 115 -13.92 -7.13 -2.21
CA VAL A 115 -13.87 -5.81 -1.57
C VAL A 115 -12.51 -5.16 -1.77
N GLN A 116 -11.42 -5.91 -1.60
CA GLN A 116 -10.06 -5.41 -1.81
C GLN A 116 -9.79 -5.02 -3.26
N LYS A 117 -10.23 -5.84 -4.22
CA LYS A 117 -10.13 -5.53 -5.65
C LYS A 117 -10.86 -4.23 -6.00
N VAL A 118 -12.07 -4.02 -5.47
CA VAL A 118 -12.83 -2.76 -5.63
C VAL A 118 -12.07 -1.58 -5.07
N LEU A 119 -11.52 -1.70 -3.86
CA LEU A 119 -10.77 -0.63 -3.20
C LEU A 119 -9.50 -0.27 -3.97
N VAL A 120 -8.66 -1.26 -4.24
CA VAL A 120 -7.38 -1.04 -4.97
C VAL A 120 -7.63 -0.53 -6.38
N GLY A 121 -8.60 -1.11 -7.10
CA GLY A 121 -8.97 -0.65 -8.44
C GLY A 121 -9.42 0.82 -8.46
N ARG A 122 -10.22 1.26 -7.48
CA ARG A 122 -10.61 2.66 -7.34
C ARG A 122 -9.41 3.58 -7.13
N GLU A 123 -8.51 3.21 -6.22
CA GLU A 123 -7.35 4.03 -5.89
C GLU A 123 -6.36 4.13 -7.08
N ILE A 124 -6.16 3.05 -7.80
CA ILE A 124 -5.29 3.02 -9.00
C ILE A 124 -5.89 3.84 -10.16
N ALA A 125 -7.22 3.81 -10.31
CA ALA A 125 -7.91 4.56 -11.38
C ALA A 125 -7.75 6.09 -11.26
N LEU A 126 -7.29 6.60 -10.12
CA LEU A 126 -6.97 8.01 -9.93
C LEU A 126 -5.61 8.40 -10.52
N HIS A 127 -4.87 7.46 -11.10
CA HIS A 127 -3.51 7.68 -11.62
C HIS A 127 -2.59 8.38 -10.62
N PRO A 128 -2.41 7.83 -9.42
CA PRO A 128 -1.62 8.47 -8.37
C PRO A 128 -0.13 8.50 -8.74
N ALA A 129 0.58 9.52 -8.25
CA ALA A 129 2.05 9.53 -8.26
C ALA A 129 2.60 8.65 -7.12
N VAL A 130 1.88 8.59 -6.00
CA VAL A 130 2.24 7.77 -4.83
C VAL A 130 1.05 6.92 -4.40
N LEU A 131 1.27 5.63 -4.21
CA LEU A 131 0.30 4.67 -3.69
C LEU A 131 0.78 4.15 -2.34
N LEU A 132 0.06 4.49 -1.27
CA LEU A 132 0.29 3.94 0.07
C LEU A 132 -0.66 2.77 0.31
N ALA A 133 -0.15 1.64 0.78
CA ALA A 133 -0.95 0.46 1.08
C ALA A 133 -0.59 -0.12 2.45
N ALA A 134 -1.55 -0.13 3.36
CA ALA A 134 -1.40 -0.73 4.67
C ALA A 134 -2.03 -2.13 4.69
N TYR A 135 -1.21 -3.16 4.92
CA TYR A 135 -1.63 -4.56 5.01
C TYR A 135 -2.56 -5.01 3.86
N PRO A 136 -2.19 -4.76 2.59
CA PRO A 136 -3.11 -4.83 1.46
C PRO A 136 -3.68 -6.21 1.18
N VAL A 137 -3.03 -7.27 1.65
CA VAL A 137 -3.45 -8.66 1.41
C VAL A 137 -3.86 -9.40 2.68
N ARG A 138 -3.87 -8.74 3.82
CA ARG A 138 -4.21 -9.37 5.10
C ARG A 138 -5.60 -10.00 5.06
N GLY A 139 -5.67 -11.29 5.42
CA GLY A 139 -6.91 -12.05 5.44
C GLY A 139 -7.56 -12.29 4.07
N LEU A 140 -6.78 -12.25 2.99
CA LEU A 140 -7.20 -12.65 1.66
C LEU A 140 -6.80 -14.10 1.37
N ASP A 141 -7.51 -14.72 0.43
CA ASP A 141 -7.07 -15.95 -0.20
C ASP A 141 -5.87 -15.72 -1.12
N ILE A 142 -5.14 -16.79 -1.45
CA ILE A 142 -3.92 -16.75 -2.25
C ILE A 142 -4.15 -16.09 -3.61
N ASN A 143 -5.23 -16.45 -4.31
CA ASN A 143 -5.50 -15.91 -5.66
C ASN A 143 -5.79 -14.40 -5.62
N SER A 144 -6.57 -13.95 -4.63
CA SER A 144 -6.84 -12.53 -4.42
C SER A 144 -5.55 -11.77 -4.08
N SER A 145 -4.68 -12.35 -3.26
CA SER A 145 -3.38 -11.76 -2.90
C SER A 145 -2.50 -11.56 -4.13
N TYR A 146 -2.35 -12.58 -4.98
CA TYR A 146 -1.57 -12.47 -6.23
C TYR A 146 -2.15 -11.42 -7.19
N THR A 147 -3.46 -11.28 -7.25
CA THR A 147 -4.09 -10.20 -8.05
C THR A 147 -3.66 -8.82 -7.56
N ILE A 148 -3.67 -8.60 -6.24
CA ILE A 148 -3.23 -7.32 -5.66
C ILE A 148 -1.73 -7.07 -5.90
N TYR A 149 -0.88 -8.08 -5.75
CA TYR A 149 0.56 -7.99 -6.02
C TYR A 149 0.83 -7.61 -7.47
N ARG A 150 0.14 -8.25 -8.42
CA ARG A 150 0.23 -7.92 -9.84
C ARG A 150 -0.14 -6.45 -10.10
N LEU A 151 -1.23 -5.97 -9.51
CA LEU A 151 -1.64 -4.58 -9.65
C LEU A 151 -0.60 -3.60 -9.12
N PHE A 152 0.03 -3.89 -7.98
CA PHE A 152 1.09 -3.03 -7.44
C PHE A 152 2.34 -3.03 -8.32
N ASN A 153 2.76 -4.19 -8.83
CA ASN A 153 3.86 -4.27 -9.78
C ASN A 153 3.56 -3.51 -11.07
N GLU A 154 2.34 -3.60 -11.60
CA GLU A 154 1.92 -2.81 -12.78
C GLU A 154 1.99 -1.29 -12.51
N GLN A 155 1.61 -0.83 -11.31
CA GLN A 155 1.76 0.58 -10.95
C GLN A 155 3.24 0.99 -10.85
N LYS A 156 4.06 0.18 -10.21
CA LYS A 156 5.52 0.37 -10.14
C LYS A 156 6.13 0.48 -11.54
N MET A 157 5.77 -0.40 -12.47
CA MET A 157 6.23 -0.36 -13.86
C MET A 157 5.78 0.89 -14.63
N LYS A 158 4.68 1.54 -14.20
CA LYS A 158 4.20 2.83 -14.71
C LYS A 158 4.89 4.03 -14.06
N GLY A 159 5.84 3.81 -13.14
CA GLY A 159 6.56 4.87 -12.43
C GLY A 159 5.86 5.41 -11.18
N VAL A 160 4.80 4.73 -10.70
CA VAL A 160 4.15 5.08 -9.43
C VAL A 160 5.03 4.66 -8.26
N ALA A 161 5.27 5.55 -7.31
CA ALA A 161 5.96 5.21 -6.07
C ALA A 161 5.00 4.42 -5.16
N VAL A 162 5.28 3.12 -4.97
CA VAL A 162 4.45 2.24 -4.13
C VAL A 162 5.11 2.08 -2.77
N VAL A 163 4.44 2.55 -1.72
CA VAL A 163 4.84 2.34 -0.33
C VAL A 163 3.89 1.37 0.33
N MET A 164 4.41 0.24 0.79
CA MET A 164 3.59 -0.82 1.36
C MET A 164 4.03 -1.12 2.79
N VAL A 165 3.06 -1.27 3.69
CA VAL A 165 3.25 -1.74 5.05
C VAL A 165 2.69 -3.16 5.16
N GLY A 166 3.48 -4.10 5.65
CA GLY A 166 3.08 -5.50 5.78
C GLY A 166 3.94 -6.27 6.76
N GLU A 167 3.49 -7.46 7.11
CA GLU A 167 4.16 -8.40 8.03
C GLU A 167 4.61 -9.69 7.35
N ASP A 168 4.18 -9.92 6.12
CA ASP A 168 4.55 -11.10 5.34
C ASP A 168 5.91 -10.89 4.66
N LEU A 169 6.94 -11.51 5.23
CA LEU A 169 8.34 -11.37 4.78
C LEU A 169 8.55 -11.95 3.37
N ASP A 170 7.83 -13.01 2.99
CA ASP A 170 7.93 -13.60 1.66
C ASP A 170 7.50 -12.60 0.61
N MET A 171 6.34 -12.00 0.81
CA MET A 171 5.81 -10.95 -0.06
C MET A 171 6.75 -9.74 -0.14
N LEU A 172 7.28 -9.29 1.01
CA LEU A 172 8.14 -8.09 1.04
C LEU A 172 9.45 -8.31 0.28
N VAL A 173 10.08 -9.47 0.43
CA VAL A 173 11.30 -9.82 -0.31
C VAL A 173 11.03 -9.98 -1.81
N GLU A 174 9.87 -10.51 -2.19
CA GLU A 174 9.53 -10.73 -3.60
C GLU A 174 9.18 -9.43 -4.35
N LEU A 175 8.45 -8.50 -3.69
CA LEU A 175 7.89 -7.34 -4.36
C LEU A 175 8.67 -6.05 -4.17
N CYS A 176 9.44 -5.94 -3.07
CA CYS A 176 10.02 -4.68 -2.64
C CYS A 176 11.44 -4.47 -3.16
N ASP A 177 11.73 -3.31 -3.71
CA ASP A 177 13.10 -2.93 -4.06
C ASP A 177 13.91 -2.55 -2.82
N ARG A 178 13.26 -1.95 -1.83
CA ARG A 178 13.88 -1.55 -0.54
C ARG A 178 12.92 -1.85 0.60
N ILE A 179 13.45 -2.39 1.68
CA ILE A 179 12.69 -2.75 2.88
C ILE A 179 13.26 -1.97 4.05
N LEU A 180 12.40 -1.12 4.66
CA LEU A 180 12.70 -0.40 5.87
C LEU A 180 12.08 -1.16 7.05
N ILE A 181 12.89 -1.51 8.05
CA ILE A 181 12.46 -2.27 9.21
C ILE A 181 12.36 -1.33 10.41
N LEU A 182 11.20 -1.40 11.08
CA LEU A 182 10.94 -0.64 12.31
C LEU A 182 10.88 -1.61 13.50
N CYS A 183 11.60 -1.29 14.57
CA CYS A 183 11.52 -2.02 15.83
C CYS A 183 11.51 -1.03 16.99
N GLY A 184 10.57 -1.19 17.95
CA GLY A 184 10.47 -0.31 19.10
C GLY A 184 10.29 1.17 18.76
N GLY A 185 9.60 1.51 17.66
CA GLY A 185 9.38 2.89 17.20
C GLY A 185 10.60 3.55 16.53
N LYS A 186 11.64 2.79 16.23
CA LYS A 186 12.87 3.27 15.58
C LYS A 186 13.15 2.48 14.31
N VAL A 187 13.86 3.11 13.37
CA VAL A 187 14.41 2.41 12.21
C VAL A 187 15.52 1.50 12.68
N SER A 188 15.34 0.19 12.52
CA SER A 188 16.32 -0.85 12.86
C SER A 188 17.25 -1.13 11.69
N GLY A 189 16.76 -1.01 10.46
CA GLY A 189 17.57 -1.21 9.26
C GLY A 189 16.84 -0.83 7.99
N ILE A 190 17.61 -0.62 6.93
CA ILE A 190 17.12 -0.48 5.57
C ILE A 190 17.96 -1.44 4.73
N VAL A 191 17.28 -2.34 4.00
CA VAL A 191 17.93 -3.36 3.18
C VAL A 191 17.44 -3.31 1.73
N ASP A 192 18.29 -3.77 0.82
CA ASP A 192 17.89 -3.99 -0.57
C ASP A 192 17.03 -5.25 -0.65
N GLY A 193 15.77 -5.12 -1.12
CA GLY A 193 14.83 -6.24 -1.20
C GLY A 193 15.30 -7.37 -2.11
N ARG A 194 16.15 -7.07 -3.10
CA ARG A 194 16.66 -8.06 -4.06
C ARG A 194 17.70 -9.01 -3.44
N THR A 195 18.36 -8.57 -2.37
CA THR A 195 19.42 -9.34 -1.69
C THR A 195 19.07 -9.72 -0.26
N ALA A 196 17.98 -9.16 0.27
CA ALA A 196 17.53 -9.42 1.63
C ALA A 196 17.09 -10.87 1.82
N THR A 197 17.44 -11.45 2.97
CA THR A 197 16.93 -12.75 3.40
C THR A 197 15.93 -12.58 4.54
N LYS A 198 15.03 -13.55 4.72
CA LYS A 198 14.06 -13.53 5.82
C LYS A 198 14.76 -13.53 7.18
N GLU A 199 15.87 -14.27 7.29
CA GLU A 199 16.67 -14.35 8.51
C GLU A 199 17.25 -12.98 8.87
N GLN A 200 17.75 -12.25 7.86
CA GLN A 200 18.26 -10.89 8.04
C GLN A 200 17.14 -9.94 8.49
N LEU A 201 15.97 -9.98 7.84
CA LEU A 201 14.82 -9.18 8.23
C LEU A 201 14.36 -9.50 9.65
N GLY A 202 14.25 -10.79 10.00
CA GLY A 202 13.89 -11.26 11.33
C GLY A 202 14.86 -10.76 12.40
N LEU A 203 16.16 -10.76 12.11
CA LEU A 203 17.17 -10.22 13.02
C LEU A 203 16.95 -8.72 13.28
N TYR A 204 16.74 -7.91 12.23
CA TYR A 204 16.45 -6.48 12.38
C TYR A 204 15.13 -6.21 13.10
N MET A 205 14.12 -7.05 12.94
CA MET A 205 12.84 -6.93 13.65
C MET A 205 12.93 -7.17 15.15
N THR A 206 13.96 -7.89 15.60
CA THR A 206 14.18 -8.22 17.02
C THR A 206 15.25 -7.36 17.70
N GLN A 207 16.08 -6.66 16.92
CA GLN A 207 17.14 -5.81 17.46
C GLN A 207 16.60 -4.41 17.80
N LEU A 208 16.46 -4.11 19.07
CA LEU A 208 16.19 -2.77 19.58
C LEU A 208 17.39 -1.85 19.32
N GLY A 209 17.44 -1.22 18.15
CA GLY A 209 18.26 -0.05 17.85
C GLY A 209 19.78 -0.22 18.12
N GLY A 210 20.47 -1.05 17.37
CA GLY A 210 21.91 -1.27 17.58
C GLY A 210 22.71 -1.78 16.39
N GLY A 211 22.25 -1.57 15.18
CA GLY A 211 23.00 -1.86 13.96
C GLY A 211 23.48 -0.57 13.28
N GLN A 212 24.68 -0.10 13.60
CA GLN A 212 25.38 0.83 12.72
C GLN A 212 25.44 0.20 11.32
N ALA A 213 24.91 0.88 10.34
CA ALA A 213 25.21 0.59 8.95
C ALA A 213 26.75 0.59 8.81
N GLN A 214 27.34 -0.59 8.60
CA GLN A 214 28.71 -0.64 8.10
C GLN A 214 28.66 -0.16 6.65
N GLU A 215 28.82 1.13 6.45
CA GLU A 215 29.36 1.68 5.22
C GLU A 215 30.77 1.06 5.06
N LYS A 216 30.85 0.03 4.26
CA LYS A 216 32.13 -0.35 3.68
C LYS A 216 32.44 0.68 2.59
N GLU A 217 33.14 1.75 2.97
CA GLU A 217 33.99 2.46 2.04
C GLU A 217 35.03 1.46 1.51
N GLU A 218 34.82 0.96 0.29
CA GLU A 218 35.93 0.48 -0.52
C GLU A 218 36.71 1.70 -1.00
N VAL A 219 37.72 2.06 -0.21
CA VAL A 219 38.78 2.95 -0.68
C VAL A 219 39.55 2.17 -1.74
N ALA A 220 39.42 2.61 -2.99
CA ALA A 220 40.29 2.19 -4.07
C ALA A 220 41.74 2.67 -3.79
N VAL A 221 42.67 1.75 -3.88
CA VAL A 221 44.10 2.01 -4.14
C VAL A 221 44.38 1.62 -5.57
#